data_9bb11e26f757ab7201cc55ce5759db95
#
_entry.id   9bb11e26f757ab7201cc55ce5759db95
#
_cell.length_a   1.000
_cell.length_b   1.000
_cell.length_c   1.000
_cell.angle_alpha   90.00
_cell.angle_beta   90.00
_cell.angle_gamma   90.00
#
_symmetry.space_group_name_H-M   'P 1'
#
loop_
_entity.id
_entity.type
_entity.pdbx_description
1 polymer ?
#
loop_
_entity_poly.entity_id
_entity_poly.type
_entity_poly.pdbx_seq_one_letter_code
_entity_poly.pdbx_strand_id
1 'polypeptide(L)'
;MYIRRSARRRKDGSEVVYVQLCHNEWDASRGRSVTKVLHNLGREDQLDPDAVERLIGSLRRLLSPERQLAEAGAAEALVWQSSARYGGAWTLDGLWRQLGIDQTLRALLKGRRLDASAERVLFALVANRALEPMSKHAAATRWVGSQAAVPGLEGTSDDACYRAMDRLVEVEGALAEQVYSSVANLLNLETDLILFDTTSTYFELDEPDVAVDGDGETQAGLRSHGNSKDHRGDLPQVVVGLAVTREGIPIRCWVWPGNTADAALIRQAKDDLRAWQLSRVVWVGDRGFASAENRRYLQRAGGHYILGEKLRSHSPEAQAALSRQGRYRQVAGNLRVKEVALDDTSDRFVICHNPEQADRDQAIRGRLVAQLSERISGSDALSATRRTELRGELRTKPGLHRFLRVTKGGRLRVDQTAVAAEAKLDGKFLLRTSDPSLTPEDVALGYKQLAEVEAGWRDMKHTLDLRPIYHRLEDRIRVHVTLCWLALLLIRIAETATGDMWRNLRDELDALHLGTFASPTATVTRRTETTPEQQRILAALDVAEPPAFSDITLARDAAA
;
A
#
# COMPACT_ATOMS: atom_id res chain seq x y z
N MET A 1 5.96 8.85 52.11
CA MET A 1 6.91 7.87 52.75
C MET A 1 8.20 8.61 53.10
N TYR A 2 8.86 8.23 54.19
CA TYR A 2 10.11 8.87 54.66
C TYR A 2 10.93 7.89 55.48
N ILE A 3 12.22 8.15 55.54
CA ILE A 3 13.14 7.37 56.37
C ILE A 3 13.12 7.90 57.82
N ARG A 4 12.85 7.00 58.75
CA ARG A 4 12.89 7.29 60.20
C ARG A 4 14.10 6.57 60.82
N ARG A 5 14.84 7.32 61.62
CA ARG A 5 15.86 6.78 62.54
C ARG A 5 15.24 6.57 63.90
N SER A 6 15.37 5.38 64.46
CA SER A 6 14.83 5.01 65.75
C SER A 6 15.96 4.47 66.64
N ALA A 7 16.29 5.25 67.67
CA ALA A 7 17.36 4.87 68.61
C ALA A 7 16.80 4.01 69.76
N ARG A 8 17.56 2.95 70.10
CA ARG A 8 17.26 2.08 71.24
C ARG A 8 18.49 1.92 72.09
N ARG A 9 18.40 2.28 73.40
CA ARG A 9 19.47 2.16 74.35
C ARG A 9 19.57 0.72 74.88
N ARG A 10 20.74 0.14 74.87
CA ARG A 10 21.04 -1.20 75.41
C ARG A 10 21.28 -1.12 76.91
N LYS A 11 21.27 -2.30 77.60
CA LYS A 11 21.55 -2.43 79.04
C LYS A 11 23.03 -2.05 79.45
N ASP A 12 23.89 -2.08 78.46
CA ASP A 12 25.34 -1.69 78.60
C ASP A 12 25.57 -0.18 78.37
N GLY A 13 24.51 0.59 78.17
CA GLY A 13 24.56 2.04 77.96
C GLY A 13 24.79 2.45 76.50
N SER A 14 25.10 1.52 75.61
CA SER A 14 25.27 1.80 74.14
C SER A 14 23.96 2.06 73.49
N GLU A 15 23.98 2.90 72.44
CA GLU A 15 22.78 3.23 71.61
C GLU A 15 22.89 2.55 70.27
N VAL A 16 21.80 1.89 69.85
CA VAL A 16 21.68 1.28 68.53
C VAL A 16 20.60 1.99 67.75
N VAL A 17 20.95 2.49 66.56
CA VAL A 17 20.01 3.18 65.66
C VAL A 17 19.52 2.20 64.61
N TYR A 18 18.19 2.13 64.45
CA TYR A 18 17.52 1.37 63.41
C TYR A 18 16.96 2.32 62.35
N VAL A 19 17.14 1.96 61.09
CA VAL A 19 16.61 2.72 59.92
C VAL A 19 15.36 2.04 59.41
N GLN A 20 14.29 2.81 59.32
CA GLN A 20 12.94 2.32 58.96
C GLN A 20 12.34 3.17 57.86
N LEU A 21 11.70 2.54 56.87
CA LEU A 21 10.84 3.21 55.92
C LEU A 21 9.45 3.33 56.51
N CYS A 22 8.94 4.56 56.67
CA CYS A 22 7.72 4.87 57.33
C CYS A 22 6.75 5.66 56.42
N HIS A 23 5.46 5.55 56.72
CA HIS A 23 4.39 6.35 56.13
C HIS A 23 3.46 6.85 57.25
N ASN A 24 2.96 8.07 57.09
CA ASN A 24 1.95 8.58 58.01
C ASN A 24 0.57 8.28 57.45
N GLU A 25 -0.29 7.64 58.26
CA GLU A 25 -1.65 7.29 57.92
C GLU A 25 -2.59 7.99 58.92
N TRP A 26 -3.68 8.55 58.44
CA TRP A 26 -4.68 9.18 59.30
C TRP A 26 -5.50 8.11 60.02
N ASP A 27 -5.42 8.06 61.33
CA ASP A 27 -6.26 7.18 62.13
C ASP A 27 -7.52 7.94 62.58
N ALA A 28 -8.61 7.64 61.91
CA ALA A 28 -9.92 8.27 62.18
C ALA A 28 -10.45 7.97 63.60
N SER A 29 -10.06 6.84 64.19
CA SER A 29 -10.46 6.45 65.55
C SER A 29 -9.73 7.24 66.63
N ARG A 30 -8.52 7.72 66.32
CA ARG A 30 -7.68 8.50 67.26
C ARG A 30 -7.61 9.98 66.92
N GLY A 31 -8.21 10.39 65.80
CA GLY A 31 -8.23 11.78 65.33
C GLY A 31 -6.84 12.39 65.09
N ARG A 32 -5.84 11.55 64.77
CA ARG A 32 -4.45 11.98 64.53
C ARG A 32 -3.73 11.13 63.48
N SER A 33 -2.69 11.69 62.94
CA SER A 33 -1.76 10.95 62.05
C SER A 33 -0.88 9.99 62.86
N VAL A 34 -0.83 8.72 62.46
CA VAL A 34 -0.04 7.66 63.08
C VAL A 34 1.05 7.20 62.11
N THR A 35 2.26 7.08 62.59
CA THR A 35 3.37 6.57 61.79
C THR A 35 3.29 5.04 61.68
N LYS A 36 3.17 4.54 60.44
CA LYS A 36 3.18 3.11 60.13
C LYS A 36 4.54 2.75 59.54
N VAL A 37 5.20 1.75 60.11
CA VAL A 37 6.48 1.22 59.56
C VAL A 37 6.14 0.29 58.43
N LEU A 38 6.60 0.63 57.24
CA LEU A 38 6.38 -0.17 56.02
C LEU A 38 7.47 -1.25 55.91
N HIS A 39 8.71 -0.89 56.19
CA HIS A 39 9.85 -1.82 56.13
C HIS A 39 10.93 -1.40 57.12
N ASN A 40 11.59 -2.39 57.74
CA ASN A 40 12.76 -2.16 58.61
C ASN A 40 14.04 -2.51 57.83
N LEU A 41 14.83 -1.48 57.51
CA LEU A 41 16.08 -1.63 56.77
C LEU A 41 17.25 -2.22 57.61
N GLY A 42 17.01 -2.34 58.94
CA GLY A 42 18.03 -2.91 59.83
C GLY A 42 18.77 -1.85 60.66
N ARG A 43 19.92 -2.24 61.23
CA ARG A 43 20.77 -1.36 62.02
C ARG A 43 21.56 -0.45 61.12
N GLU A 44 21.70 0.82 61.48
CA GLU A 44 22.41 1.83 60.69
C GLU A 44 23.88 1.48 60.47
N ASP A 45 24.53 0.91 61.51
CA ASP A 45 25.94 0.49 61.47
C ASP A 45 26.21 -0.82 60.69
N GLN A 46 25.13 -1.48 60.21
CA GLN A 46 25.17 -2.72 59.43
C GLN A 46 24.53 -2.58 58.05
N LEU A 47 24.09 -1.37 57.71
CA LEU A 47 23.57 -1.11 56.39
C LEU A 47 24.68 -1.18 55.34
N ASP A 48 24.47 -2.00 54.31
CA ASP A 48 25.33 -2.04 53.14
C ASP A 48 25.05 -0.82 52.25
N PRO A 49 25.98 0.11 52.08
CA PRO A 49 25.79 1.31 51.25
C PRO A 49 25.46 0.94 49.81
N ASP A 50 26.07 -0.11 49.25
CA ASP A 50 25.85 -0.53 47.87
C ASP A 50 24.43 -1.12 47.68
N ALA A 51 23.92 -1.82 48.70
CA ALA A 51 22.53 -2.31 48.68
C ALA A 51 21.52 -1.16 48.76
N VAL A 52 21.81 -0.10 49.50
CA VAL A 52 20.99 1.12 49.56
C VAL A 52 21.04 1.85 48.22
N GLU A 53 22.19 1.98 47.59
CA GLU A 53 22.30 2.59 46.26
C GLU A 53 21.54 1.80 45.17
N ARG A 54 21.64 0.45 45.17
CA ARG A 54 20.83 -0.41 44.28
C ARG A 54 19.32 -0.21 44.49
N LEU A 55 18.89 -0.06 45.75
CA LEU A 55 17.47 0.22 46.04
C LEU A 55 17.04 1.60 45.52
N ILE A 56 17.87 2.62 45.70
CA ILE A 56 17.64 3.97 45.17
C ILE A 56 17.53 3.92 43.64
N GLY A 57 18.43 3.23 42.94
CA GLY A 57 18.41 3.03 41.50
C GLY A 57 17.11 2.34 41.04
N SER A 58 16.68 1.32 41.79
CA SER A 58 15.38 0.63 41.48
C SER A 58 14.15 1.52 41.69
N LEU A 59 14.16 2.36 42.73
CA LEU A 59 13.07 3.31 43.00
C LEU A 59 13.04 4.46 42.00
N ARG A 60 14.19 4.92 41.51
CA ARG A 60 14.30 5.95 40.48
C ARG A 60 13.63 5.50 39.15
N ARG A 61 13.72 4.21 38.81
CA ARG A 61 13.01 3.66 37.63
C ARG A 61 11.48 3.75 37.69
N LEU A 62 10.93 4.00 38.88
CA LEU A 62 9.48 4.26 39.06
C LEU A 62 9.08 5.72 38.84
N LEU A 63 10.06 6.62 38.72
CA LEU A 63 9.81 8.04 38.43
C LEU A 63 9.64 8.25 36.93
N SER A 64 8.91 9.30 36.56
CA SER A 64 8.86 9.70 35.15
C SER A 64 10.27 10.08 34.64
N PRO A 65 10.53 9.87 33.34
CA PRO A 65 11.83 10.20 32.73
C PRO A 65 12.30 11.62 33.01
N GLU A 66 11.36 12.60 32.99
CA GLU A 66 11.69 14.01 33.26
C GLU A 66 12.18 14.22 34.69
N ARG A 67 11.57 13.52 35.67
CA ARG A 67 11.99 13.60 37.09
C ARG A 67 13.31 12.93 37.32
N GLN A 68 13.59 11.79 36.64
CA GLN A 68 14.89 11.13 36.71
C GLN A 68 16.00 12.06 36.17
N LEU A 69 15.73 12.75 35.08
CA LEU A 69 16.68 13.70 34.47
C LEU A 69 16.96 14.90 35.41
N ALA A 70 15.90 15.48 35.99
CA ALA A 70 16.02 16.60 36.91
C ALA A 70 16.82 16.24 38.18
N GLU A 71 16.64 15.01 38.73
CA GLU A 71 17.37 14.55 39.94
C GLU A 71 18.81 14.16 39.65
N ALA A 72 19.13 13.68 38.44
CA ALA A 72 20.48 13.30 38.06
C ALA A 72 21.46 14.48 37.91
N GLY A 73 20.97 15.73 38.05
CA GLY A 73 21.79 16.95 37.86
C GLY A 73 22.33 17.08 36.44
N ALA A 74 21.72 16.40 35.49
CA ALA A 74 22.16 16.24 34.11
C ALA A 74 21.99 17.54 33.25
N ALA A 75 21.78 18.68 33.88
CA ALA A 75 21.82 19.99 33.21
C ALA A 75 23.23 20.38 32.73
N GLU A 76 24.26 19.63 33.13
CA GLU A 76 25.63 19.86 32.69
C GLU A 76 25.88 19.14 31.36
N ALA A 77 26.03 19.94 30.29
CA ALA A 77 26.63 19.59 29.01
C ALA A 77 26.09 18.29 28.35
N LEU A 78 24.78 18.26 28.02
CA LEU A 78 24.25 17.28 27.07
C LEU A 78 24.89 17.50 25.70
N VAL A 79 25.65 16.53 25.24
CA VAL A 79 26.27 16.52 23.92
C VAL A 79 25.36 15.80 22.93
N TRP A 80 25.03 16.48 21.85
CA TRP A 80 24.29 15.88 20.75
C TRP A 80 25.07 14.74 20.11
N GLN A 81 24.47 13.56 20.02
CA GLN A 81 25.10 12.38 19.44
C GLN A 81 24.55 12.09 18.03
N SER A 82 23.25 12.03 17.90
CA SER A 82 22.59 11.66 16.66
C SER A 82 21.16 12.20 16.57
N SER A 83 20.62 12.19 15.37
CA SER A 83 19.23 12.47 15.08
C SER A 83 18.71 11.58 13.97
N ALA A 84 17.53 11.02 14.14
CA ALA A 84 16.86 10.20 13.14
C ALA A 84 15.42 10.69 12.94
N ARG A 85 14.90 10.60 11.71
CA ARG A 85 13.47 10.85 11.41
C ARG A 85 12.63 9.82 12.16
N TYR A 86 11.55 10.26 12.75
CA TYR A 86 10.75 9.40 13.63
C TYR A 86 9.25 9.42 13.32
N GLY A 87 8.69 10.59 12.99
CA GLY A 87 7.26 10.76 12.89
C GLY A 87 6.59 9.86 11.87
N GLY A 88 7.17 9.73 10.68
CA GLY A 88 6.64 8.84 9.64
C GLY A 88 6.62 7.38 10.09
N ALA A 89 7.72 6.87 10.66
CA ALA A 89 7.80 5.49 11.14
C ALA A 89 6.85 5.24 12.32
N TRP A 90 6.71 6.21 13.23
CA TRP A 90 5.77 6.14 14.35
C TRP A 90 4.31 6.06 13.88
N THR A 91 3.93 6.93 12.95
CA THR A 91 2.58 6.98 12.40
C THR A 91 2.22 5.68 11.69
N LEU A 92 3.11 5.18 10.84
CA LEU A 92 2.90 3.91 10.15
C LEU A 92 2.86 2.72 11.11
N ASP A 93 3.63 2.72 12.21
CA ASP A 93 3.56 1.69 13.24
C ASP A 93 2.22 1.72 14.00
N GLY A 94 1.70 2.92 14.25
CA GLY A 94 0.36 3.09 14.79
C GLY A 94 -0.70 2.41 13.93
N LEU A 95 -0.73 2.72 12.63
CA LEU A 95 -1.64 2.09 11.67
C LEU A 95 -1.42 0.58 11.55
N TRP A 96 -0.15 0.13 11.51
CA TRP A 96 0.22 -1.29 11.47
C TRP A 96 -0.37 -2.09 12.62
N ARG A 97 -0.36 -1.51 13.83
CA ARG A 97 -0.94 -2.12 15.03
C ARG A 97 -2.46 -2.04 15.06
N GLN A 98 -3.05 -0.92 14.64
CA GLN A 98 -4.51 -0.77 14.56
C GLN A 98 -5.13 -1.80 13.61
N LEU A 99 -4.44 -2.10 12.49
CA LEU A 99 -4.83 -3.13 11.54
C LEU A 99 -4.53 -4.56 12.04
N GLY A 100 -3.91 -4.72 13.20
CA GLY A 100 -3.53 -6.02 13.76
C GLY A 100 -2.51 -6.79 12.91
N ILE A 101 -1.78 -6.11 12.01
CA ILE A 101 -0.81 -6.76 11.13
C ILE A 101 0.34 -7.34 11.95
N ASP A 102 0.78 -6.64 13.00
CA ASP A 102 1.81 -7.09 13.93
C ASP A 102 1.41 -8.39 14.64
N GLN A 103 0.18 -8.47 15.16
CA GLN A 103 -0.34 -9.65 15.86
C GLN A 103 -0.52 -10.83 14.90
N THR A 104 -1.06 -10.55 13.71
CA THR A 104 -1.26 -11.54 12.65
C THR A 104 0.06 -12.16 12.21
N LEU A 105 1.08 -11.34 11.92
CA LEU A 105 2.40 -11.85 11.54
C LEU A 105 3.05 -12.65 12.66
N ARG A 106 3.02 -12.17 13.90
CA ARG A 106 3.55 -12.92 15.04
C ARG A 106 2.84 -14.26 15.22
N ALA A 107 1.53 -14.33 15.02
CA ALA A 107 0.77 -15.57 15.10
C ALA A 107 1.12 -16.55 13.98
N LEU A 108 1.15 -16.06 12.73
CA LEU A 108 1.44 -16.86 11.54
C LEU A 108 2.90 -17.37 11.50
N LEU A 109 3.84 -16.58 12.05
CA LEU A 109 5.26 -16.92 12.10
C LEU A 109 5.65 -17.71 13.34
N LYS A 110 4.74 -17.91 14.30
CA LYS A 110 5.01 -18.64 15.55
C LYS A 110 5.48 -20.07 15.29
N GLY A 111 6.57 -20.50 15.97
CA GLY A 111 7.11 -21.86 15.87
C GLY A 111 8.04 -22.10 14.67
N ARG A 112 8.31 -21.12 13.82
CA ARG A 112 9.12 -21.27 12.60
C ARG A 112 10.62 -20.95 12.77
N ARG A 113 11.19 -21.11 13.95
CA ARG A 113 12.61 -20.78 14.27
C ARG A 113 13.01 -19.36 13.83
N LEU A 114 12.13 -18.40 14.06
CA LEU A 114 12.41 -17.00 13.80
C LEU A 114 12.67 -16.27 15.10
N ASP A 115 13.56 -15.30 15.03
CA ASP A 115 13.73 -14.30 16.04
C ASP A 115 12.41 -13.51 16.22
N ALA A 116 12.08 -13.17 17.45
CA ALA A 116 10.90 -12.34 17.76
C ALA A 116 10.91 -10.99 17.01
N SER A 117 12.07 -10.59 16.48
CA SER A 117 12.27 -9.38 15.69
C SER A 117 11.77 -9.46 14.24
N ALA A 118 11.46 -10.65 13.68
CA ALA A 118 11.14 -10.79 12.25
C ALA A 118 9.94 -9.93 11.82
N GLU A 119 8.92 -9.82 12.66
CA GLU A 119 7.77 -8.94 12.40
C GLU A 119 8.21 -7.47 12.36
N ARG A 120 9.11 -7.03 13.26
CA ARG A 120 9.64 -5.66 13.24
C ARG A 120 10.50 -5.38 12.01
N VAL A 121 11.26 -6.38 11.56
CA VAL A 121 12.03 -6.27 10.30
C VAL A 121 11.10 -6.12 9.11
N LEU A 122 10.01 -6.88 9.03
CA LEU A 122 9.01 -6.75 7.97
C LEU A 122 8.34 -5.37 8.02
N PHE A 123 7.95 -4.90 9.20
CA PHE A 123 7.44 -3.54 9.36
C PHE A 123 8.45 -2.49 8.85
N ALA A 124 9.72 -2.60 9.26
CA ALA A 124 10.75 -1.67 8.81
C ALA A 124 10.90 -1.66 7.28
N LEU A 125 10.80 -2.83 6.62
CA LEU A 125 10.85 -2.92 5.16
C LEU A 125 9.62 -2.26 4.49
N VAL A 126 8.43 -2.39 5.08
CA VAL A 126 7.21 -1.72 4.61
C VAL A 126 7.30 -0.21 4.82
N ALA A 127 7.69 0.23 6.02
CA ALA A 127 7.88 1.64 6.34
C ALA A 127 8.96 2.29 5.44
N ASN A 128 10.06 1.58 5.17
CA ASN A 128 11.07 2.04 4.22
C ASN A 128 10.50 2.24 2.81
N ARG A 129 9.61 1.35 2.32
CA ARG A 129 8.94 1.55 1.03
C ARG A 129 8.09 2.83 1.03
N ALA A 130 7.35 3.08 2.09
CA ALA A 130 6.44 4.24 2.19
C ALA A 130 7.17 5.58 2.36
N LEU A 131 8.27 5.60 3.13
CA LEU A 131 8.96 6.83 3.54
C LEU A 131 10.14 7.17 2.63
N GLU A 132 11.05 6.22 2.42
CA GLU A 132 12.27 6.43 1.65
C GLU A 132 12.71 5.10 0.98
N PRO A 133 12.14 4.77 -0.18
CA PRO A 133 12.42 3.50 -0.84
C PRO A 133 13.90 3.28 -1.12
N MET A 134 14.44 2.14 -0.64
CA MET A 134 15.84 1.75 -0.81
C MET A 134 15.98 0.27 -1.09
N SER A 135 17.20 -0.17 -1.47
CA SER A 135 17.54 -1.60 -1.49
C SER A 135 17.49 -2.17 -0.06
N LYS A 136 17.26 -3.48 0.09
CA LYS A 136 17.20 -4.13 1.41
C LYS A 136 18.50 -3.96 2.19
N HIS A 137 19.64 -4.01 1.50
CA HIS A 137 20.94 -3.71 2.09
C HIS A 137 21.04 -2.27 2.60
N ALA A 138 20.62 -1.28 1.81
CA ALA A 138 20.65 0.12 2.23
C ALA A 138 19.65 0.40 3.37
N ALA A 139 18.46 -0.22 3.32
CA ALA A 139 17.48 -0.14 4.39
C ALA A 139 18.05 -0.67 5.71
N ALA A 140 18.76 -1.81 5.68
CA ALA A 140 19.36 -2.41 6.87
C ALA A 140 20.58 -1.64 7.39
N THR A 141 21.45 -1.15 6.49
CA THR A 141 22.76 -0.61 6.90
C THR A 141 22.78 0.90 7.07
N ARG A 142 21.84 1.62 6.47
CA ARG A 142 21.83 3.10 6.49
C ARG A 142 20.52 3.68 7.03
N TRP A 143 19.38 3.07 6.71
CA TRP A 143 18.10 3.67 7.04
C TRP A 143 17.69 3.34 8.48
N VAL A 144 17.60 2.05 8.83
CA VAL A 144 17.21 1.61 10.18
C VAL A 144 18.27 2.02 11.20
N GLY A 145 17.87 2.68 12.26
CA GLY A 145 18.69 3.08 13.40
C GLY A 145 19.59 4.30 13.17
N SER A 146 19.85 4.71 11.91
CA SER A 146 20.67 5.89 11.64
C SER A 146 19.90 7.04 10.98
N GLN A 147 19.17 6.81 9.90
CA GLN A 147 18.39 7.83 9.24
C GLN A 147 16.94 7.88 9.74
N ALA A 148 16.38 6.72 10.12
CA ALA A 148 15.06 6.60 10.69
C ALA A 148 15.08 5.78 11.98
N ALA A 149 14.40 6.29 13.01
CA ALA A 149 14.12 5.56 14.23
C ALA A 149 12.85 4.73 14.03
N VAL A 150 13.01 3.41 13.97
CA VAL A 150 11.89 2.49 13.76
C VAL A 150 11.41 1.96 15.11
N PRO A 151 10.12 2.13 15.49
CA PRO A 151 9.62 1.66 16.78
C PRO A 151 9.88 0.17 17.01
N GLY A 152 10.59 -0.17 18.09
CA GLY A 152 10.89 -1.55 18.47
C GLY A 152 11.96 -2.25 17.61
N LEU A 153 12.77 -1.48 16.83
CA LEU A 153 13.88 -2.01 16.05
C LEU A 153 15.03 -1.01 16.02
N GLU A 154 16.08 -1.25 16.80
CA GLU A 154 17.26 -0.38 16.86
C GLU A 154 18.20 -0.57 15.66
N GLY A 155 18.25 -1.78 15.12
CA GLY A 155 19.09 -2.15 13.98
C GLY A 155 18.70 -3.48 13.39
N THR A 156 19.16 -3.75 12.17
CA THR A 156 18.95 -5.02 11.48
C THR A 156 20.11 -5.30 10.53
N SER A 157 20.12 -6.47 9.91
CA SER A 157 21.05 -6.84 8.85
C SER A 157 20.30 -7.17 7.57
N ASP A 158 20.97 -7.09 6.42
CA ASP A 158 20.40 -7.51 5.14
C ASP A 158 20.02 -9.00 5.15
N ASP A 159 20.83 -9.84 5.82
CA ASP A 159 20.51 -11.25 6.02
C ASP A 159 19.21 -11.46 6.84
N ALA A 160 19.00 -10.68 7.90
CA ALA A 160 17.73 -10.70 8.63
C ALA A 160 16.55 -10.24 7.77
N CYS A 161 16.76 -9.20 6.92
CA CYS A 161 15.74 -8.76 5.97
C CYS A 161 15.37 -9.86 4.98
N TYR A 162 16.35 -10.54 4.37
CA TYR A 162 16.07 -11.62 3.43
C TYR A 162 15.42 -12.84 4.09
N ARG A 163 15.84 -13.22 5.30
CA ARG A 163 15.18 -14.29 6.05
C ARG A 163 13.72 -13.96 6.39
N ALA A 164 13.45 -12.71 6.78
CA ALA A 164 12.08 -12.27 7.03
C ALA A 164 11.22 -12.34 5.76
N MET A 165 11.78 -11.92 4.62
CA MET A 165 11.11 -12.03 3.31
C MET A 165 10.84 -13.49 2.94
N ASP A 166 11.81 -14.39 3.07
CA ASP A 166 11.68 -15.81 2.72
C ASP A 166 10.59 -16.51 3.56
N ARG A 167 10.27 -15.99 4.75
CA ARG A 167 9.17 -16.48 5.58
C ARG A 167 7.82 -15.85 5.29
N LEU A 168 7.82 -14.61 4.83
CA LEU A 168 6.58 -13.91 4.50
C LEU A 168 5.84 -14.60 3.34
N VAL A 169 6.56 -15.15 2.35
CA VAL A 169 5.94 -15.83 1.22
C VAL A 169 5.08 -17.04 1.65
N GLU A 170 5.51 -17.75 2.70
CA GLU A 170 4.79 -18.93 3.21
C GLU A 170 3.44 -18.59 3.86
N VAL A 171 3.23 -17.33 4.25
CA VAL A 171 2.04 -16.88 4.98
C VAL A 171 1.28 -15.75 4.28
N GLU A 172 1.73 -15.36 3.09
CA GLU A 172 1.19 -14.21 2.35
C GLU A 172 -0.34 -14.26 2.17
N GLY A 173 -0.88 -15.41 1.77
CA GLY A 173 -2.32 -15.57 1.54
C GLY A 173 -3.14 -15.37 2.82
N ALA A 174 -2.72 -16.01 3.92
CA ALA A 174 -3.39 -15.89 5.22
C ALA A 174 -3.25 -14.45 5.78
N LEU A 175 -2.09 -13.82 5.60
CA LEU A 175 -1.89 -12.43 5.97
C LEU A 175 -2.85 -11.51 5.22
N ALA A 176 -2.95 -11.67 3.90
CA ALA A 176 -3.81 -10.82 3.08
C ALA A 176 -5.29 -10.92 3.49
N GLU A 177 -5.79 -12.12 3.80
CA GLU A 177 -7.15 -12.35 4.28
C GLU A 177 -7.41 -11.66 5.62
N GLN A 178 -6.52 -11.83 6.60
CA GLN A 178 -6.65 -11.21 7.92
C GLN A 178 -6.55 -9.68 7.86
N VAL A 179 -5.61 -9.16 7.07
CA VAL A 179 -5.44 -7.72 6.87
C VAL A 179 -6.70 -7.13 6.26
N TYR A 180 -7.26 -7.76 5.22
CA TYR A 180 -8.51 -7.30 4.62
C TYR A 180 -9.66 -7.28 5.63
N SER A 181 -9.83 -8.36 6.40
CA SER A 181 -10.86 -8.44 7.44
C SER A 181 -10.72 -7.31 8.47
N SER A 182 -9.50 -7.02 8.92
CA SER A 182 -9.23 -5.92 9.86
C SER A 182 -9.53 -4.56 9.25
N VAL A 183 -9.13 -4.32 8.00
CA VAL A 183 -9.38 -3.07 7.27
C VAL A 183 -10.88 -2.85 7.05
N ALA A 184 -11.60 -3.90 6.61
CA ALA A 184 -13.04 -3.84 6.38
C ALA A 184 -13.81 -3.48 7.66
N ASN A 185 -13.40 -4.06 8.80
CA ASN A 185 -13.99 -3.75 10.11
C ASN A 185 -13.63 -2.34 10.59
N LEU A 186 -12.35 -1.95 10.49
CA LEU A 186 -11.89 -0.64 10.97
C LEU A 186 -12.53 0.51 10.21
N LEU A 187 -12.63 0.41 8.89
CA LEU A 187 -13.15 1.46 8.01
C LEU A 187 -14.65 1.29 7.72
N ASN A 188 -15.29 0.26 8.27
CA ASN A 188 -16.69 -0.10 7.98
C ASN A 188 -16.96 -0.14 6.46
N LEU A 189 -16.06 -0.80 5.71
CA LEU A 189 -16.13 -0.84 4.25
C LEU A 189 -17.30 -1.70 3.78
N GLU A 190 -18.15 -1.13 2.95
CA GLU A 190 -19.08 -1.88 2.14
C GLU A 190 -18.38 -2.34 0.87
N THR A 191 -17.88 -3.59 0.86
CA THR A 191 -17.22 -4.15 -0.33
C THR A 191 -18.26 -4.68 -1.30
N ASP A 192 -18.91 -3.78 -1.99
CA ASP A 192 -19.86 -4.08 -3.08
C ASP A 192 -19.18 -4.12 -4.45
N LEU A 193 -18.16 -3.28 -4.66
CA LEU A 193 -17.37 -3.23 -5.89
C LEU A 193 -15.91 -3.61 -5.60
N ILE A 194 -15.37 -4.54 -6.38
CA ILE A 194 -13.95 -4.84 -6.45
C ILE A 194 -13.42 -4.35 -7.80
N LEU A 195 -12.59 -3.33 -7.75
CA LEU A 195 -11.93 -2.77 -8.92
C LEU A 195 -10.64 -3.55 -9.17
N PHE A 196 -10.51 -4.18 -10.31
CA PHE A 196 -9.38 -5.03 -10.64
C PHE A 196 -8.71 -4.61 -11.94
N ASP A 197 -7.40 -4.47 -11.89
CA ASP A 197 -6.57 -4.27 -13.07
C ASP A 197 -5.21 -4.96 -12.89
N THR A 198 -4.48 -5.09 -14.00
CA THR A 198 -3.13 -5.65 -14.03
C THR A 198 -2.16 -4.64 -14.60
N THR A 199 -0.91 -4.76 -14.19
CA THR A 199 0.20 -4.06 -14.80
C THR A 199 1.36 -5.02 -15.05
N SER A 200 2.38 -4.59 -15.79
CA SER A 200 3.65 -5.31 -15.86
C SER A 200 4.76 -4.50 -15.21
N THR A 201 5.78 -5.18 -14.73
CA THR A 201 7.04 -4.57 -14.33
C THR A 201 8.18 -5.38 -14.91
N TYR A 202 9.13 -4.69 -15.57
CA TYR A 202 10.25 -5.32 -16.26
C TYR A 202 11.48 -5.41 -15.35
N PHE A 203 12.39 -6.28 -15.75
CA PHE A 203 13.70 -6.48 -15.13
C PHE A 203 14.79 -6.07 -16.13
N GLU A 204 15.79 -5.36 -15.66
CA GLU A 204 16.99 -5.03 -16.46
C GLU A 204 17.93 -6.24 -16.50
N LEU A 205 17.50 -7.28 -17.20
CA LEU A 205 18.20 -8.54 -17.41
C LEU A 205 18.04 -8.94 -18.87
N ASP A 206 19.09 -9.53 -19.45
CA ASP A 206 19.09 -9.93 -20.86
C ASP A 206 18.30 -11.22 -21.12
N GLU A 207 18.20 -12.11 -20.12
CA GLU A 207 17.59 -13.43 -20.29
C GLU A 207 16.42 -13.65 -19.34
N PRO A 208 15.32 -14.28 -19.79
CA PRO A 208 14.20 -14.70 -18.96
C PRO A 208 14.62 -15.87 -18.04
N ASP A 209 13.77 -16.17 -17.05
CA ASP A 209 13.95 -17.37 -16.23
C ASP A 209 13.75 -18.63 -17.07
N VAL A 210 14.53 -19.66 -16.74
CA VAL A 210 14.43 -20.97 -17.40
C VAL A 210 13.06 -21.58 -17.08
N ALA A 211 12.40 -22.09 -18.12
CA ALA A 211 11.16 -22.84 -17.93
C ALA A 211 11.44 -24.14 -17.16
N VAL A 212 10.56 -24.47 -16.24
CA VAL A 212 10.66 -25.69 -15.41
C VAL A 212 9.63 -26.72 -15.90
N ASP A 213 10.07 -27.93 -16.18
CA ASP A 213 9.19 -29.04 -16.50
C ASP A 213 8.59 -29.61 -15.21
N GLY A 214 7.27 -29.46 -15.04
CA GLY A 214 6.51 -30.00 -13.91
C GLY A 214 5.28 -30.75 -14.42
N ASP A 215 4.98 -31.93 -13.89
CA ASP A 215 3.78 -32.75 -14.15
C ASP A 215 3.34 -32.87 -15.62
N GLY A 216 4.32 -32.87 -16.56
CA GLY A 216 4.07 -33.02 -17.99
C GLY A 216 3.72 -31.74 -18.76
N GLU A 217 3.71 -30.60 -18.10
CA GLU A 217 3.62 -29.27 -18.74
C GLU A 217 4.85 -28.42 -18.42
N THR A 218 5.41 -27.80 -19.45
CA THR A 218 6.51 -26.84 -19.30
C THR A 218 5.95 -25.52 -18.78
N GLN A 219 6.19 -25.20 -17.51
CA GLN A 219 5.81 -23.91 -16.92
C GLN A 219 6.90 -22.87 -17.23
N ALA A 220 6.49 -21.74 -17.78
CA ALA A 220 7.39 -20.60 -17.97
C ALA A 220 7.89 -20.10 -16.61
N GLY A 221 9.15 -19.73 -16.52
CA GLY A 221 9.69 -19.07 -15.34
C GLY A 221 8.99 -17.74 -15.07
N LEU A 222 9.09 -17.24 -13.84
CA LEU A 222 8.34 -16.06 -13.41
C LEU A 222 8.68 -14.83 -14.27
N ARG A 223 9.97 -14.58 -14.51
CA ARG A 223 10.44 -13.47 -15.38
C ARG A 223 10.46 -13.95 -16.82
N SER A 224 9.42 -13.62 -17.56
CA SER A 224 9.22 -14.05 -18.95
C SER A 224 8.94 -12.86 -19.84
N HIS A 225 9.30 -12.97 -21.14
CA HIS A 225 8.88 -11.97 -22.12
C HIS A 225 7.36 -12.06 -22.35
N GLY A 226 6.70 -10.90 -22.43
CA GLY A 226 5.26 -10.81 -22.60
C GLY A 226 4.80 -9.45 -23.14
N ASN A 227 3.51 -9.18 -23.05
CA ASN A 227 2.95 -7.90 -23.47
C ASN A 227 3.25 -6.82 -22.42
N SER A 228 4.33 -6.06 -22.65
CA SER A 228 4.76 -5.02 -21.72
C SER A 228 3.85 -3.80 -21.74
N LYS A 229 3.22 -3.49 -20.61
CA LYS A 229 2.47 -2.24 -20.41
C LYS A 229 3.39 -1.02 -20.24
N ASP A 230 4.68 -1.26 -20.03
CA ASP A 230 5.72 -0.23 -19.95
C ASP A 230 6.47 -0.02 -21.29
N HIS A 231 5.99 -0.64 -22.39
CA HIS A 231 6.59 -0.58 -23.73
C HIS A 231 8.03 -1.12 -23.79
N ARG A 232 8.43 -2.00 -22.87
CA ARG A 232 9.72 -2.69 -22.79
C ARG A 232 9.55 -4.18 -23.09
N GLY A 233 9.01 -4.49 -24.29
CA GLY A 233 8.88 -5.88 -24.77
C GLY A 233 10.21 -6.58 -25.04
N ASP A 234 11.30 -5.83 -25.03
CA ASP A 234 12.69 -6.29 -25.13
C ASP A 234 13.22 -6.93 -23.84
N LEU A 235 12.56 -6.72 -22.70
CA LEU A 235 13.00 -7.20 -21.39
C LEU A 235 12.02 -8.20 -20.77
N PRO A 236 12.54 -9.18 -19.98
CA PRO A 236 11.71 -10.03 -19.15
C PRO A 236 10.91 -9.21 -18.13
N GLN A 237 9.71 -9.65 -17.84
CA GLN A 237 8.78 -8.96 -16.95
C GLN A 237 8.02 -9.95 -16.08
N VAL A 238 7.31 -9.43 -15.09
CA VAL A 238 6.23 -10.11 -14.37
C VAL A 238 4.93 -9.34 -14.58
N VAL A 239 3.81 -10.03 -14.49
CA VAL A 239 2.48 -9.39 -14.44
C VAL A 239 2.08 -9.27 -12.98
N VAL A 240 1.63 -8.09 -12.58
CA VAL A 240 1.14 -7.80 -11.22
C VAL A 240 -0.33 -7.42 -11.32
N GLY A 241 -1.18 -8.06 -10.51
CA GLY A 241 -2.59 -7.71 -10.35
C GLY A 241 -2.82 -6.97 -9.05
N LEU A 242 -3.77 -6.03 -9.06
CA LEU A 242 -4.21 -5.30 -7.88
C LEU A 242 -5.74 -5.25 -7.86
N ALA A 243 -6.30 -5.60 -6.71
CA ALA A 243 -7.70 -5.38 -6.39
C ALA A 243 -7.80 -4.29 -5.33
N VAL A 244 -8.71 -3.34 -5.54
CA VAL A 244 -9.00 -2.28 -4.57
C VAL A 244 -10.51 -2.14 -4.37
N THR A 245 -10.90 -1.55 -3.24
CA THR A 245 -12.30 -1.16 -2.98
C THR A 245 -12.69 0.06 -3.82
N ARG A 246 -13.95 0.47 -3.74
CA ARG A 246 -14.48 1.69 -4.35
C ARG A 246 -13.70 2.95 -3.92
N GLU A 247 -13.21 2.98 -2.69
CA GLU A 247 -12.44 4.07 -2.11
C GLU A 247 -10.94 4.00 -2.41
N GLY A 248 -10.52 3.03 -3.24
CA GLY A 248 -9.12 2.85 -3.59
C GLY A 248 -8.28 2.12 -2.53
N ILE A 249 -8.89 1.53 -1.50
CA ILE A 249 -8.18 0.77 -0.48
C ILE A 249 -7.73 -0.57 -1.06
N PRO A 250 -6.43 -0.89 -1.03
CA PRO A 250 -5.91 -2.14 -1.59
C PRO A 250 -6.39 -3.36 -0.82
N ILE A 251 -7.07 -4.28 -1.52
CA ILE A 251 -7.58 -5.55 -0.98
C ILE A 251 -6.48 -6.61 -1.03
N ARG A 252 -5.91 -6.81 -2.22
CA ARG A 252 -4.86 -7.81 -2.46
C ARG A 252 -4.06 -7.47 -3.72
N CYS A 253 -2.81 -7.94 -3.79
CA CYS A 253 -2.01 -7.98 -5.00
C CYS A 253 -1.62 -9.43 -5.34
N TRP A 254 -1.28 -9.66 -6.60
CA TRP A 254 -0.83 -10.94 -7.15
C TRP A 254 0.36 -10.73 -8.07
N VAL A 255 1.17 -11.77 -8.21
CA VAL A 255 2.30 -11.78 -9.14
C VAL A 255 2.23 -13.05 -9.99
N TRP A 256 2.28 -12.88 -11.32
CA TRP A 256 2.23 -13.97 -12.28
C TRP A 256 3.39 -13.90 -13.27
N PRO A 257 3.70 -15.02 -13.97
CA PRO A 257 4.68 -15.00 -15.04
C PRO A 257 4.40 -13.93 -16.09
N GLY A 258 5.46 -13.32 -16.60
CA GLY A 258 5.37 -12.17 -17.50
C GLY A 258 4.65 -12.43 -18.83
N ASN A 259 4.54 -13.69 -19.25
CA ASN A 259 3.82 -14.12 -20.45
C ASN A 259 2.35 -14.47 -20.21
N THR A 260 1.85 -14.32 -18.98
CA THR A 260 0.46 -14.65 -18.65
C THR A 260 -0.51 -13.69 -19.32
N ALA A 261 -1.55 -14.24 -19.94
CA ALA A 261 -2.58 -13.44 -20.59
C ALA A 261 -3.52 -12.79 -19.56
N ASP A 262 -3.67 -11.47 -19.61
CA ASP A 262 -4.51 -10.68 -18.68
C ASP A 262 -5.91 -11.28 -18.50
N ALA A 263 -6.52 -11.76 -19.60
CA ALA A 263 -7.89 -12.26 -19.57
C ALA A 263 -8.13 -13.42 -18.59
N ALA A 264 -7.11 -14.24 -18.29
CA ALA A 264 -7.24 -15.36 -17.35
C ALA A 264 -7.16 -14.93 -15.88
N LEU A 265 -6.50 -13.80 -15.60
CA LEU A 265 -6.09 -13.42 -14.26
C LEU A 265 -7.25 -13.01 -13.36
N ILE A 266 -8.28 -12.36 -13.90
CA ILE A 266 -9.46 -11.98 -13.12
C ILE A 266 -10.20 -13.22 -12.55
N ARG A 267 -10.10 -14.38 -13.21
CA ARG A 267 -10.69 -15.62 -12.71
C ARG A 267 -9.93 -16.16 -11.50
N GLN A 268 -8.61 -16.17 -11.57
CA GLN A 268 -7.75 -16.56 -10.44
C GLN A 268 -7.94 -15.61 -9.26
N ALA A 269 -7.96 -14.29 -9.51
CA ALA A 269 -8.25 -13.32 -8.47
C ALA A 269 -9.61 -13.55 -7.80
N LYS A 270 -10.65 -13.88 -8.59
CA LYS A 270 -11.96 -14.22 -8.04
C LYS A 270 -11.92 -15.48 -7.18
N ASP A 271 -11.23 -16.53 -7.61
CA ASP A 271 -11.14 -17.79 -6.87
C ASP A 271 -10.42 -17.60 -5.53
N ASP A 272 -9.33 -16.85 -5.53
CA ASP A 272 -8.57 -16.54 -4.32
C ASP A 272 -9.38 -15.73 -3.29
N LEU A 273 -10.22 -14.79 -3.75
CA LEU A 273 -11.07 -14.00 -2.86
C LEU A 273 -12.38 -14.72 -2.47
N ARG A 274 -12.70 -15.86 -3.08
CA ARG A 274 -13.94 -16.60 -2.80
C ARG A 274 -14.03 -17.07 -1.35
N ALA A 275 -12.92 -17.45 -0.75
CA ALA A 275 -12.85 -17.91 0.64
C ALA A 275 -13.13 -16.81 1.66
N TRP A 276 -13.02 -15.54 1.27
CA TRP A 276 -13.10 -14.38 2.16
C TRP A 276 -14.52 -13.96 2.55
N GLN A 277 -15.54 -14.76 2.20
CA GLN A 277 -16.96 -14.58 2.57
C GLN A 277 -17.51 -13.19 2.27
N LEU A 278 -17.12 -12.59 1.15
CA LEU A 278 -17.65 -11.31 0.70
C LEU A 278 -19.15 -11.47 0.37
N SER A 279 -20.00 -10.67 1.00
CA SER A 279 -21.46 -10.83 0.97
C SER A 279 -22.05 -10.67 -0.44
N ARG A 280 -21.58 -9.71 -1.19
CA ARG A 280 -21.94 -9.44 -2.59
C ARG A 280 -20.76 -8.76 -3.27
N VAL A 281 -20.34 -9.26 -4.40
CA VAL A 281 -19.21 -8.71 -5.13
C VAL A 281 -19.60 -8.43 -6.57
N VAL A 282 -19.41 -7.19 -6.99
CA VAL A 282 -19.46 -6.76 -8.39
C VAL A 282 -18.01 -6.48 -8.85
N TRP A 283 -17.50 -7.30 -9.75
CA TRP A 283 -16.17 -7.13 -10.32
C TRP A 283 -16.16 -6.04 -11.38
N VAL A 284 -15.33 -5.05 -11.20
CA VAL A 284 -15.16 -3.98 -12.16
C VAL A 284 -13.81 -4.13 -12.84
N GLY A 285 -13.81 -4.21 -14.16
CA GLY A 285 -12.59 -4.39 -14.95
C GLY A 285 -12.64 -3.69 -16.30
N ASP A 286 -11.48 -3.49 -16.88
CA ASP A 286 -11.36 -2.87 -18.18
C ASP A 286 -11.82 -3.80 -19.32
N ARG A 287 -11.77 -3.29 -20.55
CA ARG A 287 -12.14 -4.04 -21.77
C ARG A 287 -11.25 -5.26 -22.05
N GLY A 288 -10.10 -5.40 -21.41
CA GLY A 288 -9.23 -6.56 -21.51
C GLY A 288 -9.86 -7.81 -20.93
N PHE A 289 -10.72 -7.64 -19.92
CA PHE A 289 -11.39 -8.72 -19.21
C PHE A 289 -12.75 -9.10 -19.77
N ALA A 290 -13.26 -8.43 -20.83
CA ALA A 290 -14.63 -8.56 -21.33
C ALA A 290 -14.94 -9.82 -22.17
N SER A 291 -14.10 -10.88 -22.11
CA SER A 291 -14.37 -12.12 -22.83
C SER A 291 -15.65 -12.81 -22.36
N ALA A 292 -16.36 -13.52 -23.25
CA ALA A 292 -17.56 -14.27 -22.90
C ALA A 292 -17.30 -15.33 -21.81
N GLU A 293 -16.09 -15.89 -21.80
CA GLU A 293 -15.68 -16.85 -20.78
C GLU A 293 -15.54 -16.19 -19.41
N ASN A 294 -14.90 -15.02 -19.33
CA ASN A 294 -14.77 -14.26 -18.08
C ASN A 294 -16.14 -13.82 -17.56
N ARG A 295 -17.01 -13.30 -18.42
CA ARG A 295 -18.37 -12.90 -18.02
C ARG A 295 -19.11 -14.07 -17.36
N ARG A 296 -19.14 -15.24 -18.01
CA ARG A 296 -19.75 -16.45 -17.45
C ARG A 296 -19.10 -16.88 -16.13
N TYR A 297 -17.76 -16.74 -16.02
CA TYR A 297 -17.04 -17.08 -14.81
C TYR A 297 -17.36 -16.14 -13.64
N LEU A 298 -17.39 -14.83 -13.92
CA LEU A 298 -17.69 -13.83 -12.90
C LEU A 298 -19.11 -13.95 -12.34
N GLN A 299 -20.07 -14.42 -13.16
CA GLN A 299 -21.46 -14.67 -12.73
C GLN A 299 -21.64 -15.92 -11.87
N ARG A 300 -20.64 -16.83 -11.80
CA ARG A 300 -20.75 -18.03 -10.97
C ARG A 300 -20.90 -17.66 -9.51
N ALA A 301 -21.69 -18.47 -8.79
CA ALA A 301 -21.96 -18.30 -7.35
C ALA A 301 -22.57 -16.94 -6.99
N GLY A 302 -23.44 -16.39 -7.85
CA GLY A 302 -24.14 -15.13 -7.60
C GLY A 302 -23.27 -13.86 -7.73
N GLY A 303 -22.08 -13.97 -8.30
CA GLY A 303 -21.23 -12.82 -8.57
C GLY A 303 -21.75 -11.97 -9.73
N HIS A 304 -21.37 -10.71 -9.75
CA HIS A 304 -21.73 -9.74 -10.79
C HIS A 304 -20.50 -9.05 -11.36
N TYR A 305 -20.68 -8.34 -12.46
CA TYR A 305 -19.61 -7.56 -13.07
C TYR A 305 -20.07 -6.25 -13.70
N ILE A 306 -19.13 -5.32 -13.83
CA ILE A 306 -19.17 -4.15 -14.72
C ILE A 306 -17.91 -4.20 -15.56
N LEU A 307 -18.02 -4.41 -16.86
CA LEU A 307 -16.87 -4.53 -17.75
C LEU A 307 -16.98 -3.52 -18.90
N GLY A 308 -15.83 -2.92 -19.24
CA GLY A 308 -15.74 -2.13 -20.47
C GLY A 308 -15.83 -2.99 -21.71
N GLU A 309 -16.60 -2.58 -22.71
CA GLU A 309 -16.71 -3.25 -24.01
C GLU A 309 -15.90 -2.51 -25.08
N LYS A 310 -15.37 -3.27 -26.04
CA LYS A 310 -14.65 -2.69 -27.17
C LYS A 310 -15.65 -2.05 -28.15
N LEU A 311 -15.64 -0.72 -28.26
CA LEU A 311 -16.55 0.01 -29.18
C LEU A 311 -16.42 -0.43 -30.65
N ARG A 312 -15.22 -0.81 -31.07
CA ARG A 312 -14.92 -1.28 -32.44
C ARG A 312 -14.90 -2.80 -32.52
N SER A 313 -15.63 -3.45 -31.62
CA SER A 313 -15.78 -4.90 -31.59
C SER A 313 -16.68 -5.35 -32.76
N HIS A 314 -16.42 -6.56 -33.28
CA HIS A 314 -17.33 -7.26 -34.16
C HIS A 314 -18.41 -8.03 -33.39
N SER A 315 -18.53 -7.84 -32.07
CA SER A 315 -19.61 -8.41 -31.26
C SER A 315 -20.97 -7.90 -31.73
N PRO A 316 -21.89 -8.77 -32.16
CA PRO A 316 -23.25 -8.36 -32.58
C PRO A 316 -24.00 -7.62 -31.47
N GLU A 317 -23.82 -8.05 -30.23
CA GLU A 317 -24.44 -7.45 -29.03
C GLU A 317 -23.97 -6.00 -28.82
N ALA A 318 -22.65 -5.75 -28.89
CA ALA A 318 -22.10 -4.40 -28.75
C ALA A 318 -22.56 -3.47 -29.87
N GLN A 319 -22.62 -3.97 -31.10
CA GLN A 319 -23.15 -3.22 -32.27
C GLN A 319 -24.64 -2.94 -32.13
N ALA A 320 -25.43 -3.93 -31.71
CA ALA A 320 -26.85 -3.77 -31.45
C ALA A 320 -27.09 -2.72 -30.35
N ALA A 321 -26.34 -2.78 -29.23
CA ALA A 321 -26.47 -1.81 -28.15
C ALA A 321 -26.14 -0.38 -28.63
N LEU A 322 -25.06 -0.19 -29.37
CA LEU A 322 -24.65 1.12 -29.89
C LEU A 322 -25.62 1.70 -30.93
N SER A 323 -26.36 0.85 -31.65
CA SER A 323 -27.35 1.26 -32.66
C SER A 323 -28.71 1.68 -32.08
N ARG A 324 -29.04 1.22 -30.85
CA ARG A 324 -30.33 1.53 -30.20
C ARG A 324 -30.43 3.02 -29.88
N GLN A 325 -31.56 3.61 -30.17
CA GLN A 325 -31.91 4.98 -29.78
C GLN A 325 -32.30 5.03 -28.29
N GLY A 326 -32.19 6.20 -27.65
CA GLY A 326 -32.59 6.42 -26.27
C GLY A 326 -32.11 7.78 -25.78
N ARG A 327 -32.68 8.25 -24.67
CA ARG A 327 -32.34 9.53 -24.07
C ARG A 327 -31.18 9.37 -23.12
N TYR A 328 -30.19 10.26 -23.21
CA TYR A 328 -29.12 10.38 -22.23
C TYR A 328 -29.60 11.15 -21.00
N ARG A 329 -29.18 10.69 -19.81
CA ARG A 329 -29.33 11.40 -18.55
C ARG A 329 -27.97 11.95 -18.13
N GLN A 330 -27.95 13.15 -17.59
CA GLN A 330 -26.74 13.74 -17.00
C GLN A 330 -26.49 13.08 -15.64
N VAL A 331 -25.27 12.62 -15.40
CA VAL A 331 -24.86 11.94 -14.15
C VAL A 331 -23.85 12.78 -13.37
N ALA A 332 -22.90 13.35 -14.08
CA ALA A 332 -21.90 14.26 -13.52
C ALA A 332 -21.58 15.34 -14.56
N GLY A 333 -20.86 16.39 -14.20
CA GLY A 333 -20.65 17.57 -15.03
C GLY A 333 -20.40 17.30 -16.52
N ASN A 334 -19.56 16.34 -16.85
CA ASN A 334 -19.21 15.96 -18.22
C ASN A 334 -19.58 14.52 -18.58
N LEU A 335 -20.47 13.86 -17.83
CA LEU A 335 -20.87 12.47 -18.05
C LEU A 335 -22.37 12.36 -18.25
N ARG A 336 -22.77 11.80 -19.40
CA ARG A 336 -24.15 11.42 -19.72
C ARG A 336 -24.20 9.92 -19.92
N VAL A 337 -25.27 9.29 -19.46
CA VAL A 337 -25.48 7.84 -19.60
C VAL A 337 -26.80 7.52 -20.25
N LYS A 338 -26.84 6.40 -20.94
CA LYS A 338 -28.04 5.82 -21.55
C LYS A 338 -27.97 4.30 -21.39
N GLU A 339 -29.00 3.72 -20.81
CA GLU A 339 -29.14 2.27 -20.72
C GLU A 339 -29.81 1.69 -21.96
N VAL A 340 -29.36 0.49 -22.35
CA VAL A 340 -29.93 -0.30 -23.43
C VAL A 340 -30.04 -1.75 -22.99
N ALA A 341 -31.23 -2.31 -23.05
CA ALA A 341 -31.49 -3.75 -22.94
C ALA A 341 -31.57 -4.37 -24.35
N LEU A 342 -31.07 -5.60 -24.46
CA LEU A 342 -31.18 -6.43 -25.66
C LEU A 342 -32.01 -7.67 -25.35
N ASP A 343 -32.82 -8.10 -26.28
CA ASP A 343 -33.77 -9.21 -26.07
C ASP A 343 -33.08 -10.57 -25.96
N ASP A 344 -31.85 -10.69 -26.51
CA ASP A 344 -31.10 -11.94 -26.62
C ASP A 344 -30.15 -12.19 -25.43
N THR A 345 -30.12 -11.31 -24.43
CA THR A 345 -29.21 -11.43 -23.27
C THR A 345 -29.83 -10.81 -22.03
N SER A 346 -29.53 -11.42 -20.86
CA SER A 346 -29.85 -10.84 -19.54
C SER A 346 -28.93 -9.71 -19.14
N ASP A 347 -27.80 -9.53 -19.83
CA ASP A 347 -26.86 -8.46 -19.53
C ASP A 347 -27.40 -7.12 -19.98
N ARG A 348 -27.10 -6.10 -19.22
CA ARG A 348 -27.50 -4.71 -19.45
C ARG A 348 -26.32 -3.94 -20.04
N PHE A 349 -26.60 -3.02 -20.95
CA PHE A 349 -25.59 -2.18 -21.57
C PHE A 349 -25.80 -0.72 -21.16
N VAL A 350 -24.74 -0.08 -20.71
CA VAL A 350 -24.75 1.35 -20.38
C VAL A 350 -23.80 2.08 -21.32
N ILE A 351 -24.34 2.94 -22.15
CA ILE A 351 -23.58 3.80 -23.06
C ILE A 351 -23.31 5.10 -22.34
N CYS A 352 -22.05 5.36 -22.09
CA CYS A 352 -21.57 6.59 -21.49
C CYS A 352 -21.08 7.55 -22.58
N HIS A 353 -21.31 8.83 -22.40
CA HIS A 353 -20.88 9.89 -23.31
C HIS A 353 -20.29 11.07 -22.52
N ASN A 354 -19.06 11.42 -22.85
CA ASN A 354 -18.37 12.60 -22.36
C ASN A 354 -18.24 13.61 -23.50
N PRO A 355 -18.94 14.77 -23.44
CA PRO A 355 -18.88 15.79 -24.50
C PRO A 355 -17.47 16.35 -24.76
N GLU A 356 -16.70 16.62 -23.69
CA GLU A 356 -15.32 17.14 -23.82
C GLU A 356 -14.41 16.15 -24.52
N GLN A 357 -14.58 14.84 -24.22
CA GLN A 357 -13.85 13.79 -24.92
C GLN A 357 -14.30 13.66 -26.38
N ALA A 358 -15.58 13.88 -26.64
CA ALA A 358 -16.11 13.88 -28.02
C ALA A 358 -15.44 14.97 -28.89
N ASP A 359 -15.26 16.16 -28.35
CA ASP A 359 -14.56 17.24 -29.04
C ASP A 359 -13.09 16.89 -29.33
N ARG A 360 -12.42 16.26 -28.35
CA ARG A 360 -11.03 15.78 -28.52
C ARG A 360 -10.93 14.68 -29.57
N ASP A 361 -11.84 13.70 -29.54
CA ASP A 361 -11.89 12.60 -30.50
C ASP A 361 -12.16 13.10 -31.92
N GLN A 362 -13.06 14.06 -32.06
CA GLN A 362 -13.34 14.74 -33.33
C GLN A 362 -12.08 15.44 -33.88
N ALA A 363 -11.36 16.18 -33.02
CA ALA A 363 -10.13 16.87 -33.42
C ALA A 363 -9.03 15.86 -33.83
N ILE A 364 -8.86 14.75 -33.09
CA ILE A 364 -7.92 13.68 -33.44
C ILE A 364 -8.29 13.05 -34.76
N ARG A 365 -9.57 12.69 -34.96
CA ARG A 365 -10.04 12.12 -36.22
C ARG A 365 -9.80 13.07 -37.38
N GLY A 366 -10.11 14.35 -37.23
CA GLY A 366 -9.85 15.38 -38.26
C GLY A 366 -8.38 15.41 -38.67
N ARG A 367 -7.46 15.40 -37.72
CA ARG A 367 -6.02 15.37 -37.99
C ARG A 367 -5.58 14.09 -38.72
N LEU A 368 -6.09 12.93 -38.31
CA LEU A 368 -5.74 11.65 -38.97
C LEU A 368 -6.26 11.60 -40.41
N VAL A 369 -7.49 12.11 -40.66
CA VAL A 369 -8.05 12.17 -42.00
C VAL A 369 -7.29 13.15 -42.90
N ALA A 370 -6.91 14.31 -42.38
CA ALA A 370 -6.06 15.28 -43.09
C ALA A 370 -4.69 14.67 -43.45
N GLN A 371 -4.02 14.04 -42.49
CA GLN A 371 -2.75 13.34 -42.70
C GLN A 371 -2.86 12.21 -43.73
N LEU A 372 -3.95 11.42 -43.70
CA LEU A 372 -4.20 10.40 -44.70
C LEU A 372 -4.40 11.02 -46.10
N SER A 373 -5.20 12.09 -46.18
CA SER A 373 -5.46 12.79 -47.44
C SER A 373 -4.18 13.33 -48.07
N GLU A 374 -3.31 13.94 -47.27
CA GLU A 374 -1.99 14.40 -47.70
C GLU A 374 -1.13 13.25 -48.22
N ARG A 375 -1.05 12.14 -47.48
CA ARG A 375 -0.27 10.95 -47.84
C ARG A 375 -0.70 10.29 -49.15
N ILE A 376 -1.98 10.25 -49.44
CA ILE A 376 -2.54 9.66 -50.67
C ILE A 376 -2.66 10.68 -51.81
N SER A 377 -2.37 11.96 -51.54
CA SER A 377 -2.38 13.01 -52.58
C SER A 377 -1.40 12.65 -53.70
N GLY A 378 -1.84 12.80 -54.93
CA GLY A 378 -1.02 12.43 -56.10
C GLY A 378 -0.85 10.94 -56.36
N SER A 379 -1.39 10.05 -55.47
CA SER A 379 -1.22 8.59 -55.65
C SER A 379 -1.85 8.02 -56.93
N ASP A 380 -2.77 8.73 -57.54
CA ASP A 380 -3.36 8.31 -58.80
C ASP A 380 -2.39 8.35 -59.98
N ALA A 381 -1.39 9.21 -59.93
CA ALA A 381 -0.31 9.30 -60.92
C ALA A 381 0.78 8.23 -60.75
N LEU A 382 0.79 7.54 -59.62
CA LEU A 382 1.77 6.49 -59.35
C LEU A 382 1.44 5.20 -60.13
N SER A 383 2.49 4.39 -60.42
CA SER A 383 2.30 3.04 -60.94
C SER A 383 1.57 2.14 -59.95
N ALA A 384 0.98 1.04 -60.43
CA ALA A 384 0.26 0.08 -59.59
C ALA A 384 1.17 -0.47 -58.47
N THR A 385 2.43 -0.75 -58.78
CA THR A 385 3.42 -1.21 -57.80
C THR A 385 3.63 -0.18 -56.69
N ARG A 386 3.90 1.07 -57.05
CA ARG A 386 4.11 2.16 -56.09
C ARG A 386 2.90 2.43 -55.21
N ARG A 387 1.67 2.32 -55.74
CA ARG A 387 0.43 2.40 -54.94
C ARG A 387 0.32 1.24 -53.97
N THR A 388 0.76 0.04 -54.34
CA THR A 388 0.74 -1.12 -53.46
C THR A 388 1.75 -0.95 -52.33
N GLU A 389 2.95 -0.42 -52.62
CA GLU A 389 3.96 -0.08 -51.58
C GLU A 389 3.40 0.96 -50.60
N LEU A 390 2.82 2.07 -51.07
CA LEU A 390 2.21 3.09 -50.24
C LEU A 390 1.07 2.51 -49.38
N ARG A 391 0.24 1.61 -49.95
CA ARG A 391 -0.79 0.89 -49.18
C ARG A 391 -0.15 0.02 -48.08
N GLY A 392 0.93 -0.67 -48.37
CA GLY A 392 1.70 -1.47 -47.40
C GLY A 392 2.22 -0.60 -46.25
N GLU A 393 2.81 0.55 -46.58
CA GLU A 393 3.25 1.53 -45.57
C GLU A 393 2.10 2.03 -44.70
N LEU A 394 0.95 2.39 -45.28
CA LEU A 394 -0.22 2.84 -44.55
C LEU A 394 -0.81 1.73 -43.67
N ARG A 395 -0.67 0.45 -44.06
CA ARG A 395 -1.13 -0.70 -43.26
C ARG A 395 -0.41 -0.82 -41.93
N THR A 396 0.84 -0.40 -41.85
CA THR A 396 1.62 -0.38 -40.59
C THR A 396 1.16 0.73 -39.62
N LYS A 397 0.28 1.63 -40.08
CA LYS A 397 -0.26 2.75 -39.30
C LYS A 397 -1.77 2.57 -39.08
N PRO A 398 -2.19 1.79 -38.07
CA PRO A 398 -3.62 1.43 -37.87
C PRO A 398 -4.54 2.64 -37.79
N GLY A 399 -4.08 3.76 -37.19
CA GLY A 399 -4.81 5.00 -37.08
C GLY A 399 -5.20 5.63 -38.43
N LEU A 400 -4.35 5.50 -39.46
CA LEU A 400 -4.59 5.98 -40.82
C LEU A 400 -5.30 4.90 -41.66
N HIS A 401 -4.85 3.66 -41.54
CA HIS A 401 -5.35 2.54 -42.35
C HIS A 401 -6.86 2.33 -42.20
N ARG A 402 -7.43 2.55 -41.01
CA ARG A 402 -8.88 2.39 -40.77
C ARG A 402 -9.76 3.33 -41.58
N PHE A 403 -9.23 4.46 -42.08
CA PHE A 403 -9.92 5.41 -42.94
C PHE A 403 -9.51 5.28 -44.40
N LEU A 404 -8.71 4.27 -44.76
CA LEU A 404 -8.24 4.05 -46.12
C LEU A 404 -9.18 3.09 -46.84
N ARG A 405 -9.73 3.51 -47.98
CA ARG A 405 -10.44 2.68 -48.92
C ARG A 405 -9.67 2.50 -50.21
N VAL A 406 -9.62 1.29 -50.70
CA VAL A 406 -9.07 0.97 -52.02
C VAL A 406 -10.21 0.72 -52.97
N THR A 407 -10.29 1.46 -54.05
CA THR A 407 -11.33 1.28 -55.08
C THR A 407 -11.09 0.01 -55.92
N LYS A 408 -12.09 -0.44 -56.67
CA LYS A 408 -11.97 -1.60 -57.60
C LYS A 408 -10.81 -1.42 -58.63
N GLY A 409 -10.50 -0.17 -58.99
CA GLY A 409 -9.38 0.17 -59.86
C GLY A 409 -8.02 0.39 -59.13
N GLY A 410 -7.91 -0.01 -57.84
CA GLY A 410 -6.66 0.09 -57.08
C GLY A 410 -6.30 1.52 -56.64
N ARG A 411 -7.19 2.50 -56.74
CA ARG A 411 -6.94 3.88 -56.29
C ARG A 411 -7.16 4.01 -54.80
N LEU A 412 -6.34 4.82 -54.14
CA LEU A 412 -6.43 5.09 -52.70
C LEU A 412 -7.37 6.28 -52.46
N ARG A 413 -8.32 6.15 -51.52
CA ARG A 413 -9.26 7.19 -51.14
C ARG A 413 -9.49 7.18 -49.64
N VAL A 414 -9.91 8.33 -49.11
CA VAL A 414 -10.47 8.39 -47.75
C VAL A 414 -11.83 7.73 -47.76
N ASP A 415 -12.05 6.82 -46.83
CA ASP A 415 -13.34 6.16 -46.64
C ASP A 415 -14.28 7.04 -45.78
N GLN A 416 -15.09 7.83 -46.44
CA GLN A 416 -16.03 8.71 -45.76
C GLN A 416 -17.09 7.95 -44.93
N THR A 417 -17.40 6.71 -45.31
CA THR A 417 -18.33 5.86 -44.55
C THR A 417 -17.68 5.44 -43.23
N ALA A 418 -16.37 5.04 -43.25
CA ALA A 418 -15.64 4.74 -42.05
C ALA A 418 -15.45 5.98 -41.14
N VAL A 419 -15.17 7.15 -41.73
CA VAL A 419 -15.10 8.42 -40.99
C VAL A 419 -16.40 8.75 -40.28
N ALA A 420 -17.54 8.62 -40.97
CA ALA A 420 -18.86 8.88 -40.40
C ALA A 420 -19.27 7.84 -39.34
N ALA A 421 -18.87 6.58 -39.52
CA ALA A 421 -19.09 5.52 -38.50
C ALA A 421 -18.29 5.80 -37.23
N GLU A 422 -17.04 6.20 -37.38
CA GLU A 422 -16.16 6.55 -36.25
C GLU A 422 -16.67 7.79 -35.49
N ALA A 423 -17.18 8.80 -36.19
CA ALA A 423 -17.77 9.99 -35.58
C ALA A 423 -18.92 9.68 -34.62
N LYS A 424 -19.67 8.60 -34.86
CA LYS A 424 -20.75 8.17 -33.95
C LYS A 424 -20.22 7.63 -32.60
N LEU A 425 -18.93 7.32 -32.50
CA LEU A 425 -18.29 6.76 -31.30
C LEU A 425 -17.59 7.83 -30.46
N ASP A 426 -17.48 9.07 -30.96
CA ASP A 426 -16.77 10.14 -30.27
C ASP A 426 -17.31 10.36 -28.86
N GLY A 427 -16.40 10.43 -27.89
CA GLY A 427 -16.69 10.63 -26.48
C GLY A 427 -17.48 9.50 -25.82
N LYS A 428 -17.69 8.37 -26.51
CA LYS A 428 -18.46 7.25 -25.99
C LYS A 428 -17.59 6.16 -25.45
N PHE A 429 -18.07 5.50 -24.40
CA PHE A 429 -17.63 4.18 -23.99
C PHE A 429 -18.84 3.32 -23.64
N LEU A 430 -18.72 2.03 -23.85
CA LEU A 430 -19.77 1.05 -23.65
C LEU A 430 -19.41 0.17 -22.47
N LEU A 431 -20.33 0.09 -21.51
CA LEU A 431 -20.24 -0.79 -20.36
C LEU A 431 -21.26 -1.91 -20.49
N ARG A 432 -20.88 -3.08 -19.98
CA ARG A 432 -21.75 -4.23 -19.86
C ARG A 432 -21.77 -4.67 -18.39
N THR A 433 -22.96 -4.92 -17.86
CA THR A 433 -23.13 -5.39 -16.49
C THR A 433 -24.12 -6.54 -16.42
N SER A 434 -23.85 -7.49 -15.51
CA SER A 434 -24.79 -8.56 -15.16
C SER A 434 -25.62 -8.24 -13.92
N ASP A 435 -25.35 -7.11 -13.25
CA ASP A 435 -26.04 -6.74 -12.02
C ASP A 435 -27.41 -6.11 -12.34
N PRO A 436 -28.53 -6.70 -11.85
CA PRO A 436 -29.86 -6.20 -12.13
C PRO A 436 -30.26 -4.99 -11.28
N SER A 437 -29.56 -4.73 -10.17
CA SER A 437 -29.99 -3.76 -9.14
C SER A 437 -29.28 -2.41 -9.22
N LEU A 438 -28.08 -2.36 -9.81
CA LEU A 438 -27.34 -1.11 -9.97
C LEU A 438 -28.05 -0.19 -10.97
N THR A 439 -28.14 1.09 -10.64
CA THR A 439 -28.63 2.07 -11.60
C THR A 439 -27.62 2.28 -12.75
N PRO A 440 -28.02 2.77 -13.93
CA PRO A 440 -27.08 3.11 -15.00
C PRO A 440 -26.02 4.11 -14.57
N GLU A 441 -26.39 5.01 -13.66
CA GLU A 441 -25.52 5.98 -13.00
C GLU A 441 -24.44 5.29 -12.16
N ASP A 442 -24.85 4.33 -11.30
CA ASP A 442 -23.92 3.56 -10.44
C ASP A 442 -22.96 2.72 -11.27
N VAL A 443 -23.43 2.11 -12.35
CA VAL A 443 -22.60 1.36 -13.30
C VAL A 443 -21.53 2.26 -13.91
N ALA A 444 -21.90 3.46 -14.35
CA ALA A 444 -20.97 4.40 -14.98
C ALA A 444 -19.97 4.99 -13.99
N LEU A 445 -20.43 5.36 -12.80
CA LEU A 445 -19.58 5.89 -11.74
C LEU A 445 -18.66 4.82 -11.17
N GLY A 446 -19.17 3.61 -10.93
CA GLY A 446 -18.37 2.47 -10.50
C GLY A 446 -17.25 2.12 -11.49
N TYR A 447 -17.53 2.17 -12.79
CA TYR A 447 -16.51 1.98 -13.80
C TYR A 447 -15.45 3.10 -13.81
N LYS A 448 -15.85 4.35 -13.60
CA LYS A 448 -14.90 5.47 -13.50
C LYS A 448 -13.93 5.31 -12.32
N GLN A 449 -14.34 4.63 -11.27
CA GLN A 449 -13.50 4.35 -10.11
C GLN A 449 -12.33 3.40 -10.41
N LEU A 450 -12.26 2.77 -11.61
CA LEU A 450 -11.02 2.11 -12.06
C LEU A 450 -9.80 3.05 -12.05
N ALA A 451 -10.02 4.36 -12.08
CA ALA A 451 -8.97 5.35 -11.86
C ALA A 451 -8.26 5.17 -10.51
N GLU A 452 -8.91 4.59 -9.49
CA GLU A 452 -8.30 4.30 -8.19
C GLU A 452 -7.24 3.19 -8.29
N VAL A 453 -7.50 2.14 -9.10
CA VAL A 453 -6.48 1.11 -9.38
C VAL A 453 -5.30 1.72 -10.15
N GLU A 454 -5.58 2.57 -11.14
CA GLU A 454 -4.54 3.27 -11.90
C GLU A 454 -3.71 4.20 -11.01
N ALA A 455 -4.35 4.89 -10.04
CA ALA A 455 -3.67 5.67 -9.01
C ALA A 455 -2.78 4.77 -8.14
N GLY A 456 -3.31 3.62 -7.68
CA GLY A 456 -2.53 2.62 -6.95
C GLY A 456 -1.28 2.15 -7.71
N TRP A 457 -1.40 1.89 -9.01
CA TRP A 457 -0.26 1.53 -9.88
C TRP A 457 0.78 2.64 -9.99
N ARG A 458 0.33 3.89 -10.09
CA ARG A 458 1.21 5.05 -10.14
C ARG A 458 2.02 5.15 -8.86
N ASP A 459 1.36 5.01 -7.71
CA ASP A 459 2.04 5.09 -6.42
C ASP A 459 2.98 3.91 -6.19
N MET A 460 2.58 2.68 -6.53
CA MET A 460 3.48 1.53 -6.46
C MET A 460 4.73 1.72 -7.32
N LYS A 461 4.60 2.24 -8.54
CA LYS A 461 5.71 2.39 -9.49
C LYS A 461 6.63 3.57 -9.19
N HIS A 462 6.10 4.68 -8.66
CA HIS A 462 6.82 5.95 -8.55
C HIS A 462 7.03 6.41 -7.10
N THR A 463 6.11 6.11 -6.19
CA THR A 463 6.21 6.50 -4.78
C THR A 463 6.90 5.42 -3.96
N LEU A 464 6.59 4.14 -4.23
CA LEU A 464 7.09 3.00 -3.49
C LEU A 464 8.26 2.28 -4.19
N ASP A 465 8.70 2.77 -5.33
CA ASP A 465 9.76 2.15 -6.14
C ASP A 465 9.55 0.64 -6.32
N LEU A 466 8.34 0.22 -6.76
CA LEU A 466 8.11 -1.16 -7.14
C LEU A 466 9.16 -1.64 -8.17
N ARG A 467 9.63 -0.73 -9.00
CA ARG A 467 10.66 -0.96 -10.02
C ARG A 467 11.80 0.07 -9.93
N PRO A 468 13.05 -0.30 -10.28
CA PRO A 468 13.48 -1.63 -10.73
C PRO A 468 13.50 -2.67 -9.60
N ILE A 469 13.18 -3.93 -9.94
CA ILE A 469 13.26 -5.06 -9.00
C ILE A 469 14.61 -5.75 -9.18
N TYR A 470 15.41 -5.80 -8.13
CA TYR A 470 16.75 -6.40 -8.15
C TYR A 470 16.81 -7.84 -7.60
N HIS A 471 15.67 -8.37 -7.11
CA HIS A 471 15.60 -9.73 -6.60
C HIS A 471 15.69 -10.76 -7.74
N ARG A 472 16.42 -11.86 -7.48
CA ARG A 472 16.61 -12.95 -8.46
C ARG A 472 15.72 -14.15 -8.15
N LEU A 473 15.39 -14.40 -6.88
CA LEU A 473 14.55 -15.51 -6.45
C LEU A 473 13.08 -15.11 -6.61
N GLU A 474 12.28 -16.01 -7.16
CA GLU A 474 10.84 -15.82 -7.38
C GLU A 474 10.12 -15.40 -6.10
N ASP A 475 10.32 -16.12 -5.00
CA ASP A 475 9.70 -15.83 -3.71
C ASP A 475 10.01 -14.41 -3.23
N ARG A 476 11.25 -13.95 -3.41
CA ARG A 476 11.65 -12.59 -3.02
C ARG A 476 11.07 -11.52 -3.95
N ILE A 477 10.83 -11.84 -5.22
CA ILE A 477 10.11 -10.96 -6.16
C ILE A 477 8.67 -10.81 -5.69
N ARG A 478 7.98 -11.92 -5.38
CA ARG A 478 6.59 -11.92 -4.86
C ARG A 478 6.49 -11.11 -3.58
N VAL A 479 7.34 -11.38 -2.61
CA VAL A 479 7.37 -10.66 -1.34
C VAL A 479 7.68 -9.17 -1.51
N HIS A 480 8.56 -8.80 -2.45
CA HIS A 480 8.82 -7.39 -2.71
C HIS A 480 7.54 -6.65 -3.15
N VAL A 481 6.72 -7.28 -4.00
CA VAL A 481 5.42 -6.74 -4.40
C VAL A 481 4.46 -6.67 -3.19
N THR A 482 4.45 -7.69 -2.34
CA THR A 482 3.64 -7.73 -1.10
C THR A 482 4.03 -6.62 -0.13
N LEU A 483 5.34 -6.34 0.05
CA LEU A 483 5.80 -5.20 0.85
C LEU A 483 5.32 -3.85 0.29
N CYS A 484 5.36 -3.69 -1.03
CA CYS A 484 4.81 -2.49 -1.69
C CYS A 484 3.29 -2.40 -1.53
N TRP A 485 2.57 -3.53 -1.60
CA TRP A 485 1.12 -3.57 -1.36
C TRP A 485 0.77 -3.15 0.07
N LEU A 486 1.47 -3.66 1.09
CA LEU A 486 1.28 -3.27 2.48
C LEU A 486 1.58 -1.78 2.70
N ALA A 487 2.65 -1.26 2.08
CA ALA A 487 2.97 0.15 2.13
C ALA A 487 1.87 1.01 1.48
N LEU A 488 1.36 0.61 0.30
CA LEU A 488 0.25 1.28 -0.37
C LEU A 488 -1.01 1.29 0.51
N LEU A 489 -1.30 0.18 1.19
CA LEU A 489 -2.44 0.08 2.10
C LEU A 489 -2.35 1.12 3.22
N LEU A 490 -1.22 1.19 3.93
CA LEU A 490 -1.02 2.17 5.01
C LEU A 490 -1.13 3.61 4.50
N ILE A 491 -0.58 3.89 3.31
CA ILE A 491 -0.67 5.19 2.65
C ILE A 491 -2.13 5.54 2.35
N ARG A 492 -2.89 4.64 1.73
CA ARG A 492 -4.31 4.91 1.38
C ARG A 492 -5.18 5.15 2.61
N ILE A 493 -4.94 4.42 3.68
CA ILE A 493 -5.64 4.67 4.95
C ILE A 493 -5.30 6.06 5.47
N ALA A 494 -4.03 6.45 5.46
CA ALA A 494 -3.60 7.77 5.89
C ALA A 494 -4.21 8.90 5.03
N GLU A 495 -4.18 8.77 3.70
CA GLU A 495 -4.77 9.73 2.77
C GLU A 495 -6.29 9.85 2.96
N THR A 496 -6.98 8.72 3.10
CA THR A 496 -8.44 8.70 3.29
C THR A 496 -8.86 9.35 4.60
N ALA A 497 -8.16 9.07 5.68
CA ALA A 497 -8.49 9.60 7.00
C ALA A 497 -8.17 11.09 7.14
N THR A 498 -7.09 11.57 6.50
CA THR A 498 -6.65 12.97 6.61
C THR A 498 -7.21 13.87 5.51
N GLY A 499 -7.62 13.28 4.37
CA GLY A 499 -8.02 14.03 3.16
C GLY A 499 -6.84 14.70 2.44
N ASP A 500 -5.60 14.35 2.77
CA ASP A 500 -4.39 14.92 2.16
C ASP A 500 -3.53 13.85 1.50
N MET A 501 -2.70 14.24 0.54
CA MET A 501 -1.83 13.32 -0.20
C MET A 501 -0.65 12.86 0.68
N TRP A 502 -0.26 11.59 0.53
CA TRP A 502 0.85 11.00 1.28
C TRP A 502 2.15 11.82 1.24
N ARG A 503 2.46 12.41 0.11
CA ARG A 503 3.64 13.24 -0.02
C ARG A 503 3.69 14.38 1.01
N ASN A 504 2.57 15.09 1.18
CA ASN A 504 2.48 16.19 2.13
C ASN A 504 2.56 15.67 3.57
N LEU A 505 1.80 14.61 3.85
CA LEU A 505 1.82 13.95 5.17
C LEU A 505 3.22 13.49 5.56
N ARG A 506 3.91 12.83 4.64
CA ARG A 506 5.29 12.36 4.85
C ARG A 506 6.24 13.51 5.13
N ASP A 507 6.21 14.57 4.30
CA ASP A 507 7.12 15.70 4.42
C ASP A 507 6.92 16.41 5.79
N GLU A 508 5.68 16.50 6.30
CA GLU A 508 5.38 17.04 7.62
C GLU A 508 5.84 16.09 8.75
N LEU A 509 5.56 14.81 8.62
CA LEU A 509 5.94 13.80 9.61
C LEU A 509 7.46 13.60 9.69
N ASP A 510 8.18 13.76 8.58
CA ASP A 510 9.65 13.65 8.54
C ASP A 510 10.36 14.75 9.35
N ALA A 511 9.69 15.87 9.64
CA ALA A 511 10.21 16.92 10.51
C ALA A 511 10.20 16.52 12.01
N LEU A 512 9.46 15.48 12.39
CA LEU A 512 9.49 14.94 13.76
C LEU A 512 10.67 13.98 13.92
N HIS A 513 11.67 14.42 14.66
CA HIS A 513 12.93 13.71 14.87
C HIS A 513 13.04 13.14 16.27
N LEU A 514 13.83 12.08 16.41
CA LEU A 514 14.30 11.53 17.66
C LEU A 514 15.79 11.84 17.79
N GLY A 515 16.16 12.66 18.77
CA GLY A 515 17.53 13.07 19.04
C GLY A 515 18.10 12.33 20.25
N THR A 516 19.34 11.85 20.15
CA THR A 516 20.07 11.24 21.24
C THR A 516 21.13 12.20 21.75
N PHE A 517 21.12 12.41 23.07
CA PHE A 517 22.04 13.26 23.80
C PHE A 517 22.79 12.43 24.85
N ALA A 518 24.06 12.67 24.99
CA ALA A 518 24.85 12.02 26.03
C ALA A 518 25.46 13.04 26.98
N SER A 519 25.53 12.68 28.26
CA SER A 519 26.31 13.31 29.30
C SER A 519 27.22 12.26 29.96
N PRO A 520 28.18 12.66 30.81
CA PRO A 520 28.98 11.70 31.57
C PRO A 520 28.16 10.75 32.45
N THR A 521 26.92 11.14 32.78
CA THR A 521 26.06 10.40 33.73
C THR A 521 24.84 9.77 33.09
N ALA A 522 24.46 10.15 31.85
CA ALA A 522 23.25 9.64 31.20
C ALA A 522 23.28 9.78 29.67
N THR A 523 22.63 8.86 28.99
CA THR A 523 22.19 9.00 27.59
C THR A 523 20.69 9.18 27.59
N VAL A 524 20.21 10.20 26.84
CA VAL A 524 18.80 10.59 26.78
C VAL A 524 18.38 10.62 25.33
N THR A 525 17.32 9.93 25.01
CA THR A 525 16.70 9.96 23.68
C THR A 525 15.35 10.67 23.77
N ARG A 526 15.26 11.82 23.12
CA ARG A 526 14.09 12.71 23.14
C ARG A 526 13.66 13.09 21.74
N ARG A 527 12.32 13.14 21.51
CA ARG A 527 11.78 13.68 20.27
C ARG A 527 11.80 15.22 20.23
N THR A 528 11.75 15.79 19.01
CA THR A 528 11.42 17.20 18.82
C THR A 528 9.98 17.48 19.27
N GLU A 529 9.64 18.72 19.56
CA GLU A 529 8.25 19.08 19.85
C GLU A 529 7.38 18.85 18.61
N THR A 530 6.15 18.36 18.82
CA THR A 530 5.19 18.15 17.75
C THR A 530 4.58 19.48 17.29
N THR A 531 4.49 19.66 15.98
CA THR A 531 3.77 20.83 15.40
C THR A 531 2.25 20.62 15.51
N PRO A 532 1.45 21.69 15.47
CA PRO A 532 -0.02 21.56 15.40
C PRO A 532 -0.49 20.70 14.21
N GLU A 533 0.23 20.75 13.09
CA GLU A 533 -0.11 19.95 11.91
C GLU A 533 0.21 18.47 12.12
N GLN A 534 1.33 18.12 12.74
CA GLN A 534 1.64 16.75 13.12
C GLN A 534 0.62 16.19 14.11
N GLN A 535 0.20 17.00 15.09
CA GLN A 535 -0.85 16.62 16.03
C GLN A 535 -2.19 16.38 15.31
N ARG A 536 -2.55 17.22 14.35
CA ARG A 536 -3.75 17.05 13.52
C ARG A 536 -3.70 15.74 12.73
N ILE A 537 -2.56 15.43 12.10
CA ILE A 537 -2.36 14.19 11.35
C ILE A 537 -2.52 12.98 12.28
N LEU A 538 -1.80 12.95 13.40
CA LEU A 538 -1.86 11.84 14.37
C LEU A 538 -3.27 11.64 14.91
N ALA A 539 -3.96 12.73 15.25
CA ALA A 539 -5.35 12.67 15.75
C ALA A 539 -6.32 12.16 14.67
N ALA A 540 -6.17 12.59 13.41
CA ALA A 540 -7.01 12.10 12.30
C ALA A 540 -6.85 10.60 12.06
N LEU A 541 -5.68 10.04 12.38
CA LEU A 541 -5.35 8.62 12.25
C LEU A 541 -5.59 7.82 13.53
N ASP A 542 -6.11 8.44 14.58
CA ASP A 542 -6.24 7.83 15.92
C ASP A 542 -4.90 7.23 16.43
N VAL A 543 -3.79 7.86 16.09
CA VAL A 543 -2.45 7.48 16.53
C VAL A 543 -2.01 8.41 17.66
N ALA A 544 -1.67 7.85 18.82
CA ALA A 544 -1.16 8.63 19.94
C ALA A 544 0.16 9.35 19.58
N GLU A 545 0.36 10.54 20.11
CA GLU A 545 1.65 11.21 20.00
C GLU A 545 2.76 10.33 20.59
N PRO A 546 3.95 10.27 19.97
CA PRO A 546 5.08 9.58 20.56
C PRO A 546 5.46 10.24 21.90
N PRO A 547 5.92 9.47 22.90
CA PRO A 547 6.38 10.03 24.17
C PRO A 547 7.54 11.02 23.96
N ALA A 548 7.58 12.09 24.76
CA ALA A 548 8.64 13.11 24.64
C ALA A 548 10.04 12.51 24.83
N PHE A 549 10.15 11.50 25.70
CA PHE A 549 11.37 10.73 25.94
C PHE A 549 11.11 9.27 25.59
N SER A 550 11.96 8.67 24.76
CA SER A 550 11.85 7.27 24.38
C SER A 550 12.76 6.37 25.20
N ASP A 551 13.93 6.86 25.60
CA ASP A 551 14.87 6.13 26.45
C ASP A 551 15.70 7.08 27.31
N ILE A 552 16.03 6.62 28.54
CA ILE A 552 17.01 7.25 29.43
C ILE A 552 17.83 6.14 30.05
N THR A 553 19.13 6.09 29.68
CA THR A 553 20.09 5.14 30.22
C THR A 553 21.09 5.90 31.12
N LEU A 554 21.15 5.56 32.40
CA LEU A 554 22.16 6.13 33.31
C LEU A 554 23.48 5.41 33.13
N ALA A 555 24.61 6.14 33.16
CA ALA A 555 25.95 5.60 32.92
C ALA A 555 26.35 4.47 33.91
N ARG A 556 25.72 4.38 35.09
CA ARG A 556 25.93 3.30 36.08
C ARG A 556 25.21 1.99 35.73
N ASP A 557 24.18 2.04 34.88
CA ASP A 557 23.42 0.85 34.44
C ASP A 557 24.07 0.17 33.22
N ALA A 558 24.96 0.85 32.51
CA ALA A 558 25.69 0.34 31.35
C ALA A 558 26.91 -0.57 31.74
N ALA A 559 27.25 -0.65 33.00
CA ALA A 559 28.38 -1.44 33.51
C ALA A 559 27.95 -2.72 34.27
N ALA A 560 26.67 -3.05 34.29
CA ALA A 560 26.08 -4.26 34.85
C ALA A 560 25.50 -5.14 33.73
#